data_daf0dc0ef6adbdddb0224d329bd7043d
#
_entry.id   daf0dc0ef6adbdddb0224d329bd7043d
#
_cell.length_a   1.000
_cell.length_b   1.000
_cell.length_c   1.000
_cell.angle_alpha   90.00
_cell.angle_beta   90.00
_cell.angle_gamma   90.00
#
_symmetry.space_group_name_H-M   'P 1'
#
loop_
_entity.id
_entity.type
_entity.pdbx_description
1 polymer ?
#
loop_
_entity_poly.entity_id
_entity_poly.type
_entity_poly.pdbx_seq_one_letter_code
_entity_poly.pdbx_strand_id
1 'polypeptide(L)'
;MKLSFFGAAHAVTGSCHCLEVNGRKILIDCGLQQGRDEVDNSSLPFHAGNIDYVLVTHAHIDHSGRIPLLVKQGFQGRILTTRLTAQLMDIMLQDSAHIQESDAEYKNRKNLRAGRPVVEPLYTVEDALRVKEFITTCEYGEKVDLCEGVQVECIDAGHLLGSASMTVTENGETRTIVFSGDIGNVDQPIIRDPQFFHQADFVVMESTYGNRNHTEVWSYTDELAQIIDETLGKGGNVVIPSFAVGRTQELLYFIRQIKDENLVKSVPNFNVYVDSPLSKAATTI
;
A
#
# COMPACT_ATOMS: atom_id res chain seq x y z
N MET A 1 9.16 -5.80 25.52
CA MET A 1 9.10 -5.46 24.09
C MET A 1 10.44 -4.98 23.56
N LYS A 2 10.79 -5.35 22.30
CA LYS A 2 11.95 -4.79 21.56
C LYS A 2 11.51 -4.47 20.13
N LEU A 3 11.78 -3.26 19.66
CA LEU A 3 11.45 -2.81 18.33
C LEU A 3 12.72 -2.64 17.50
N SER A 4 12.71 -3.18 16.27
CA SER A 4 13.79 -3.07 15.29
C SER A 4 13.24 -2.51 13.98
N PHE A 5 13.96 -1.60 13.35
CA PHE A 5 13.59 -0.96 12.08
C PHE A 5 14.46 -1.56 10.97
N PHE A 6 13.84 -2.19 9.98
CA PHE A 6 14.51 -2.84 8.85
C PHE A 6 14.32 -2.10 7.53
N GLY A 7 13.41 -1.15 7.49
CA GLY A 7 13.15 -0.31 6.33
C GLY A 7 12.38 0.95 6.69
N ALA A 8 12.21 1.85 5.74
CA ALA A 8 11.63 3.19 5.90
C ALA A 8 12.24 4.00 7.07
N ALA A 9 13.49 3.71 7.45
CA ALA A 9 14.26 4.45 8.43
C ALA A 9 15.26 5.34 7.67
N HIS A 10 15.08 6.64 7.73
CA HIS A 10 15.76 7.63 6.87
C HIS A 10 15.48 7.48 5.36
N ALA A 11 14.41 6.77 5.01
CA ALA A 11 13.93 6.55 3.65
C ALA A 11 12.40 6.55 3.63
N VAL A 12 11.80 6.82 2.47
CA VAL A 12 10.33 6.90 2.34
C VAL A 12 9.70 5.54 2.10
N THR A 13 10.36 4.64 1.36
CA THR A 13 9.78 3.36 0.93
C THR A 13 10.39 2.16 1.64
N GLY A 14 9.73 1.01 1.52
CA GLY A 14 10.21 -0.26 2.06
C GLY A 14 9.90 -0.43 3.55
N SER A 15 8.73 0.01 4.01
CA SER A 15 8.31 -0.11 5.41
C SER A 15 8.42 -1.55 5.90
N CYS A 16 9.21 -1.75 6.95
CA CYS A 16 9.40 -3.05 7.58
C CYS A 16 9.97 -2.87 8.98
N HIS A 17 9.16 -3.14 9.99
CA HIS A 17 9.57 -3.05 11.39
C HIS A 17 9.32 -4.39 12.08
N CYS A 18 10.15 -4.76 13.04
CA CYS A 18 9.98 -5.99 13.81
C CYS A 18 9.81 -5.68 15.29
N LEU A 19 8.68 -6.07 15.84
CA LEU A 19 8.39 -6.02 17.26
C LEU A 19 8.56 -7.43 17.87
N GLU A 20 9.48 -7.54 18.82
CA GLU A 20 9.62 -8.74 19.63
C GLU A 20 8.87 -8.53 20.96
N VAL A 21 7.86 -9.35 21.23
CA VAL A 21 7.01 -9.29 22.42
C VAL A 21 6.57 -10.70 22.82
N ASN A 22 6.65 -11.03 24.10
CA ASN A 22 6.27 -12.35 24.65
C ASN A 22 6.89 -13.53 23.89
N GLY A 23 8.15 -13.40 23.45
CA GLY A 23 8.85 -14.42 22.67
C GLY A 23 8.38 -14.59 21.22
N ARG A 24 7.47 -13.74 20.75
CA ARG A 24 6.98 -13.70 19.37
C ARG A 24 7.61 -12.57 18.60
N LYS A 25 7.79 -12.79 17.29
CA LYS A 25 8.25 -11.78 16.33
C LYS A 25 7.12 -11.40 15.40
N ILE A 26 6.75 -10.13 15.48
CA ILE A 26 5.67 -9.51 14.70
C ILE A 26 6.31 -8.52 13.74
N LEU A 27 6.18 -8.73 12.45
CA LEU A 27 6.48 -7.70 11.47
C LEU A 27 5.31 -6.73 11.35
N ILE A 28 5.61 -5.44 11.28
CA ILE A 28 4.70 -4.42 10.86
C ILE A 28 5.16 -3.99 9.47
N ASP A 29 4.36 -4.33 8.49
CA ASP A 29 4.65 -4.27 7.07
C ASP A 29 5.85 -5.12 6.63
N CYS A 30 5.95 -5.37 5.33
CA CYS A 30 7.09 -6.00 4.68
C CYS A 30 7.15 -5.47 3.25
N GLY A 31 7.56 -4.22 3.13
CA GLY A 31 7.48 -3.43 1.91
C GLY A 31 8.67 -3.60 0.99
N LEU A 32 8.41 -3.39 -0.30
CA LEU A 32 9.44 -3.30 -1.33
C LEU A 32 10.06 -1.90 -1.30
N GLN A 33 11.37 -1.81 -1.25
CA GLN A 33 12.05 -0.54 -1.37
C GLN A 33 12.06 -0.10 -2.83
N GLN A 34 11.62 1.13 -3.07
CA GLN A 34 11.47 1.74 -4.40
C GLN A 34 12.23 3.05 -4.44
N GLY A 35 12.61 3.51 -5.62
CA GLY A 35 13.28 4.79 -5.80
C GLY A 35 14.55 4.69 -6.64
N ARG A 36 15.35 5.77 -6.62
CA ARG A 36 16.58 5.87 -7.43
C ARG A 36 17.78 5.17 -6.79
N ASP A 37 17.74 4.96 -5.49
CA ASP A 37 18.80 4.26 -4.77
C ASP A 37 18.60 2.76 -5.01
N GLU A 38 19.60 2.12 -5.63
CA GLU A 38 19.61 0.67 -5.85
C GLU A 38 19.72 -0.03 -4.49
N VAL A 39 18.58 -0.45 -3.96
CA VAL A 39 18.54 -1.29 -2.78
C VAL A 39 18.25 -2.72 -3.18
N ASP A 40 19.03 -3.63 -2.63
CA ASP A 40 18.80 -5.07 -2.83
C ASP A 40 17.55 -5.53 -2.07
N ASN A 41 16.45 -5.68 -2.80
CA ASN A 41 15.21 -6.25 -2.27
C ASN A 41 15.24 -7.79 -2.18
N SER A 42 16.28 -8.45 -2.70
CA SER A 42 16.34 -9.92 -2.79
C SER A 42 16.61 -10.60 -1.45
N SER A 43 17.16 -9.86 -0.49
CA SER A 43 17.47 -10.38 0.85
C SER A 43 16.53 -9.80 1.90
N LEU A 44 16.08 -10.65 2.82
CA LEU A 44 15.42 -10.23 4.05
C LEU A 44 16.48 -10.13 5.16
N PRO A 45 16.44 -9.08 6.02
CA PRO A 45 17.42 -8.91 7.11
C PRO A 45 17.18 -9.86 8.29
N PHE A 46 16.33 -10.86 8.11
CA PHE A 46 15.93 -11.88 9.09
C PHE A 46 15.54 -13.19 8.38
N HIS A 47 15.48 -14.28 9.12
CA HIS A 47 14.96 -15.55 8.60
C HIS A 47 13.43 -15.54 8.60
N ALA A 48 12.81 -15.76 7.45
CA ALA A 48 11.37 -15.75 7.27
C ALA A 48 10.63 -16.73 8.19
N GLY A 49 11.17 -17.93 8.40
CA GLY A 49 10.60 -18.94 9.30
C GLY A 49 10.63 -18.57 10.79
N ASN A 50 11.32 -17.50 11.19
CA ASN A 50 11.35 -17.01 12.56
C ASN A 50 10.30 -15.90 12.83
N ILE A 51 9.52 -15.54 11.83
CA ILE A 51 8.45 -14.53 11.96
C ILE A 51 7.15 -15.26 12.26
N ASP A 52 6.51 -14.88 13.37
CA ASP A 52 5.26 -15.48 13.81
C ASP A 52 4.04 -14.79 13.17
N TYR A 53 4.12 -13.47 13.03
CA TYR A 53 3.01 -12.64 12.52
C TYR A 53 3.51 -11.51 11.62
N VAL A 54 2.66 -11.13 10.67
CA VAL A 54 2.80 -9.88 9.91
C VAL A 54 1.52 -9.08 10.08
N LEU A 55 1.63 -7.83 10.51
CA LEU A 55 0.55 -6.85 10.51
C LEU A 55 0.73 -5.97 9.28
N VAL A 56 -0.24 -5.94 8.38
CA VAL A 56 -0.15 -5.10 7.18
C VAL A 56 -1.07 -3.91 7.32
N THR A 57 -0.48 -2.72 7.34
CA THR A 57 -1.21 -1.47 7.52
C THR A 57 -2.07 -1.13 6.31
N HIS A 58 -1.55 -1.30 5.11
CA HIS A 58 -2.27 -1.10 3.85
C HIS A 58 -1.57 -1.78 2.66
N ALA A 59 -2.21 -1.75 1.49
CA ALA A 59 -1.83 -2.58 0.37
C ALA A 59 -0.71 -2.03 -0.53
N HIS A 60 -0.23 -0.79 -0.35
CA HIS A 60 0.85 -0.26 -1.18
C HIS A 60 2.08 -1.16 -1.19
N ILE A 61 2.76 -1.21 -2.32
CA ILE A 61 3.87 -2.14 -2.56
C ILE A 61 5.07 -1.86 -1.65
N ASP A 62 5.29 -0.63 -1.25
CA ASP A 62 6.32 -0.27 -0.26
C ASP A 62 5.95 -0.62 1.20
N HIS A 63 4.75 -1.18 1.43
CA HIS A 63 4.30 -1.76 2.70
C HIS A 63 4.04 -3.27 2.61
N SER A 64 3.67 -3.80 1.46
CA SER A 64 3.29 -5.21 1.29
C SER A 64 4.18 -5.99 0.31
N GLY A 65 4.97 -5.30 -0.52
CA GLY A 65 5.56 -5.87 -1.74
C GLY A 65 6.63 -6.94 -1.55
N ARG A 66 7.19 -7.16 -0.34
CA ARG A 66 8.08 -8.30 -0.05
C ARG A 66 7.40 -9.44 0.70
N ILE A 67 6.08 -9.38 0.93
CA ILE A 67 5.34 -10.48 1.55
C ILE A 67 5.39 -11.76 0.70
N PRO A 68 5.26 -11.73 -0.64
CA PRO A 68 5.45 -12.94 -1.44
C PRO A 68 6.85 -13.55 -1.30
N LEU A 69 7.89 -12.71 -1.22
CA LEU A 69 9.26 -13.16 -0.96
C LEU A 69 9.39 -13.80 0.44
N LEU A 70 8.75 -13.22 1.45
CA LEU A 70 8.71 -13.76 2.81
C LEU A 70 8.08 -15.18 2.81
N VAL A 71 6.96 -15.37 2.11
CA VAL A 71 6.29 -16.67 1.95
C VAL A 71 7.18 -17.65 1.17
N LYS A 72 7.79 -17.23 0.06
CA LYS A 72 8.74 -18.01 -0.73
C LYS A 72 9.92 -18.50 0.10
N GLN A 73 10.39 -17.68 1.05
CA GLN A 73 11.52 -18.00 1.94
C GLN A 73 11.14 -18.78 3.22
N GLY A 74 9.90 -19.28 3.31
CA GLY A 74 9.50 -20.24 4.34
C GLY A 74 8.76 -19.65 5.54
N PHE A 75 8.10 -18.49 5.39
CA PHE A 75 7.15 -18.00 6.39
C PHE A 75 6.01 -18.99 6.60
N GLN A 76 5.67 -19.26 7.87
CA GLN A 76 4.60 -20.18 8.28
C GLN A 76 3.64 -19.54 9.30
N GLY A 77 3.78 -18.24 9.54
CA GLY A 77 2.97 -17.50 10.51
C GLY A 77 1.62 -17.07 9.94
N ARG A 78 1.04 -16.02 10.53
CA ARG A 78 -0.22 -15.41 10.07
C ARG A 78 0.01 -13.96 9.65
N ILE A 79 -0.76 -13.54 8.66
CA ILE A 79 -0.82 -12.15 8.20
C ILE A 79 -2.16 -11.58 8.64
N LEU A 80 -2.14 -10.53 9.47
CA LEU A 80 -3.34 -9.83 9.92
C LEU A 80 -3.43 -8.48 9.20
N THR A 81 -4.59 -8.20 8.63
CA THR A 81 -4.88 -6.93 7.96
C THR A 81 -6.40 -6.71 7.89
N THR A 82 -6.84 -5.55 7.41
CA THR A 82 -8.26 -5.33 7.16
C THR A 82 -8.74 -6.10 5.93
N ARG A 83 -10.03 -6.40 5.87
CA ARG A 83 -10.63 -7.13 4.74
C ARG A 83 -10.39 -6.44 3.39
N LEU A 84 -10.50 -5.13 3.33
CA LEU A 84 -10.31 -4.37 2.08
C LEU A 84 -8.83 -4.30 1.67
N THR A 85 -7.92 -4.16 2.63
CA THR A 85 -6.47 -4.28 2.36
C THR A 85 -6.13 -5.66 1.81
N ALA A 86 -6.70 -6.74 2.36
CA ALA A 86 -6.47 -8.10 1.84
C ALA A 86 -6.91 -8.25 0.38
N GLN A 87 -8.05 -7.66 -0.01
CA GLN A 87 -8.54 -7.67 -1.40
C GLN A 87 -7.64 -6.86 -2.34
N LEU A 88 -7.21 -5.68 -1.92
CA LEU A 88 -6.26 -4.87 -2.70
C LEU A 88 -4.89 -5.54 -2.82
N MET A 89 -4.39 -6.15 -1.74
CA MET A 89 -3.12 -6.90 -1.77
C MET A 89 -3.17 -8.03 -2.80
N ASP A 90 -4.26 -8.77 -2.89
CA ASP A 90 -4.38 -9.89 -3.85
C ASP A 90 -4.11 -9.42 -5.29
N ILE A 91 -4.70 -8.31 -5.72
CA ILE A 91 -4.48 -7.78 -7.07
C ILE A 91 -3.13 -7.07 -7.23
N MET A 92 -2.69 -6.32 -6.22
CA MET A 92 -1.45 -5.53 -6.31
C MET A 92 -0.20 -6.40 -6.26
N LEU A 93 -0.18 -7.45 -5.45
CA LEU A 93 0.96 -8.37 -5.36
C LEU A 93 1.11 -9.21 -6.63
N GLN A 94 0.00 -9.61 -7.26
CA GLN A 94 0.04 -10.30 -8.55
C GLN A 94 0.56 -9.39 -9.67
N ASP A 95 0.10 -8.13 -9.72
CA ASP A 95 0.58 -7.15 -10.69
C ASP A 95 2.08 -6.88 -10.50
N SER A 96 2.53 -6.69 -9.25
CA SER A 96 3.95 -6.52 -8.93
C SER A 96 4.79 -7.73 -9.35
N ALA A 97 4.30 -8.96 -9.12
CA ALA A 97 4.97 -10.17 -9.55
C ALA A 97 5.09 -10.25 -11.07
N HIS A 98 4.00 -9.95 -11.78
CA HIS A 98 3.99 -9.94 -13.25
C HIS A 98 4.98 -8.94 -13.84
N ILE A 99 5.09 -7.74 -13.25
CA ILE A 99 6.11 -6.75 -13.64
C ILE A 99 7.52 -7.31 -13.44
N GLN A 100 7.79 -7.93 -12.29
CA GLN A 100 9.11 -8.50 -11.99
C GLN A 100 9.48 -9.67 -12.91
N GLU A 101 8.52 -10.55 -13.23
CA GLU A 101 8.72 -11.62 -14.21
C GLU A 101 9.05 -11.04 -15.59
N SER A 102 8.30 -10.05 -16.06
CA SER A 102 8.53 -9.36 -17.34
C SER A 102 9.90 -8.66 -17.39
N ASP A 103 10.30 -8.01 -16.30
CA ASP A 103 11.60 -7.37 -16.16
C ASP A 103 12.75 -8.38 -16.21
N ALA A 104 12.58 -9.52 -15.52
CA ALA A 104 13.56 -10.60 -15.54
C ALA A 104 13.70 -11.19 -16.95
N GLU A 105 12.60 -11.44 -17.65
CA GLU A 105 12.61 -11.90 -19.04
C GLU A 105 13.32 -10.90 -19.97
N TYR A 106 13.01 -9.60 -19.84
CA TYR A 106 13.66 -8.57 -20.64
C TYR A 106 15.17 -8.51 -20.39
N LYS A 107 15.59 -8.55 -19.12
CA LYS A 107 17.02 -8.61 -18.73
C LYS A 107 17.68 -9.87 -19.29
N ASN A 108 17.00 -11.01 -19.20
CA ASN A 108 17.53 -12.29 -19.66
C ASN A 108 17.73 -12.35 -21.18
N ARG A 109 16.82 -11.75 -21.97
CA ARG A 109 17.05 -11.60 -23.42
C ARG A 109 18.32 -10.82 -23.74
N LYS A 110 18.67 -9.79 -22.97
CA LYS A 110 19.92 -9.04 -23.12
C LYS A 110 21.14 -9.81 -22.61
N ASN A 111 21.02 -10.46 -21.46
CA ASN A 111 22.07 -11.22 -20.82
C ASN A 111 22.53 -12.40 -21.71
N LEU A 112 21.58 -13.16 -22.25
CA LEU A 112 21.88 -14.29 -23.16
C LEU A 112 22.67 -13.82 -24.40
N ARG A 113 22.28 -12.69 -25.00
CA ARG A 113 23.03 -12.10 -26.14
C ARG A 113 24.43 -11.65 -25.77
N ALA A 114 24.65 -11.29 -24.50
CA ALA A 114 25.92 -10.80 -23.98
C ALA A 114 26.77 -11.90 -23.29
N GLY A 115 26.30 -13.16 -23.28
CA GLY A 115 26.98 -14.27 -22.58
C GLY A 115 26.98 -14.09 -21.05
N ARG A 116 26.00 -13.38 -20.49
CA ARG A 116 25.85 -13.16 -19.04
C ARG A 116 24.86 -14.14 -18.42
N PRO A 117 24.95 -14.43 -17.11
CA PRO A 117 24.01 -15.30 -16.44
C PRO A 117 22.59 -14.71 -16.46
N VAL A 118 21.60 -15.61 -16.42
CA VAL A 118 20.20 -15.25 -16.27
C VAL A 118 19.92 -14.75 -14.85
N VAL A 119 18.90 -13.92 -14.71
CA VAL A 119 18.37 -13.43 -13.42
C VAL A 119 16.97 -13.98 -13.19
N GLU A 120 16.64 -14.26 -11.95
CA GLU A 120 15.31 -14.67 -11.54
C GLU A 120 14.53 -13.47 -10.97
N PRO A 121 13.19 -13.45 -11.07
CA PRO A 121 12.38 -12.46 -10.36
C PRO A 121 12.48 -12.71 -8.85
N LEU A 122 12.26 -11.69 -8.04
CA LEU A 122 12.23 -11.82 -6.57
C LEU A 122 11.22 -12.89 -6.15
N TYR A 123 10.05 -12.86 -6.77
CA TYR A 123 8.96 -13.82 -6.61
C TYR A 123 8.13 -13.86 -7.89
N THR A 124 7.37 -14.92 -8.05
CA THR A 124 6.49 -15.16 -9.19
C THR A 124 5.03 -14.83 -8.84
N VAL A 125 4.16 -14.82 -9.86
CA VAL A 125 2.70 -14.69 -9.65
C VAL A 125 2.18 -15.85 -8.78
N GLU A 126 2.74 -17.05 -8.91
CA GLU A 126 2.38 -18.19 -8.05
C GLU A 126 2.73 -17.94 -6.58
N ASP A 127 3.92 -17.37 -6.30
CA ASP A 127 4.31 -16.97 -4.94
C ASP A 127 3.37 -15.91 -4.37
N ALA A 128 2.96 -14.93 -5.19
CA ALA A 128 2.01 -13.89 -4.79
C ALA A 128 0.62 -14.45 -4.46
N LEU A 129 0.13 -15.41 -5.27
CA LEU A 129 -1.15 -16.07 -5.03
C LEU A 129 -1.18 -16.87 -3.72
N ARG A 130 -0.06 -17.42 -3.29
CA ARG A 130 0.04 -18.18 -2.03
C ARG A 130 -0.10 -17.29 -0.79
N VAL A 131 0.15 -16.00 -0.88
CA VAL A 131 0.05 -15.07 0.27
C VAL A 131 -1.32 -15.15 0.93
N LYS A 132 -2.39 -15.30 0.17
CA LYS A 132 -3.76 -15.38 0.71
C LYS A 132 -4.02 -16.55 1.65
N GLU A 133 -3.22 -17.63 1.57
CA GLU A 133 -3.34 -18.77 2.47
C GLU A 133 -2.97 -18.43 3.93
N PHE A 134 -2.23 -17.36 4.14
CA PHE A 134 -1.74 -16.88 5.44
C PHE A 134 -2.57 -15.73 6.00
N ILE A 135 -3.49 -15.14 5.21
CA ILE A 135 -4.23 -13.93 5.60
C ILE A 135 -5.39 -14.27 6.54
N THR A 136 -5.44 -13.52 7.62
CA THR A 136 -6.60 -13.38 8.51
C THR A 136 -7.01 -11.90 8.50
N THR A 137 -8.30 -11.63 8.44
CA THR A 137 -8.81 -10.25 8.40
C THR A 137 -9.41 -9.83 9.73
N CYS A 138 -9.36 -8.52 10.01
CA CYS A 138 -10.04 -7.86 11.13
C CYS A 138 -10.88 -6.68 10.63
N GLU A 139 -11.82 -6.26 11.45
CA GLU A 139 -12.59 -5.03 11.23
C GLU A 139 -12.02 -3.87 12.04
N TYR A 140 -12.32 -2.63 11.64
CA TYR A 140 -11.92 -1.46 12.42
C TYR A 140 -12.57 -1.44 13.79
N GLY A 141 -11.80 -1.13 14.84
CA GLY A 141 -12.22 -1.14 16.23
C GLY A 141 -12.32 -2.54 16.85
N GLU A 142 -12.06 -3.59 16.07
CA GLU A 142 -11.99 -4.95 16.58
C GLU A 142 -10.67 -5.18 17.32
N LYS A 143 -10.74 -5.71 18.54
CA LYS A 143 -9.59 -6.15 19.31
C LYS A 143 -9.33 -7.62 19.05
N VAL A 144 -8.24 -7.90 18.38
CA VAL A 144 -7.82 -9.25 18.00
C VAL A 144 -6.73 -9.74 18.94
N ASP A 145 -6.97 -10.84 19.63
CA ASP A 145 -5.93 -11.54 20.39
C ASP A 145 -5.00 -12.26 19.41
N LEU A 146 -3.83 -11.67 19.17
CA LEU A 146 -2.85 -12.19 18.22
C LEU A 146 -2.20 -13.48 18.75
N CYS A 147 -1.79 -13.44 20.01
CA CYS A 147 -1.30 -14.56 20.81
C CYS A 147 -1.48 -14.27 22.29
N GLU A 148 -1.10 -15.23 23.15
CA GLU A 148 -1.22 -15.05 24.59
C GLU A 148 -0.53 -13.77 25.07
N GLY A 149 -1.29 -12.88 25.68
CA GLY A 149 -0.84 -11.61 26.22
C GLY A 149 -0.52 -10.53 25.19
N VAL A 150 -0.91 -10.70 23.90
CA VAL A 150 -0.71 -9.68 22.87
C VAL A 150 -2.00 -9.45 22.08
N GLN A 151 -2.47 -8.21 22.12
CA GLN A 151 -3.69 -7.77 21.43
C GLN A 151 -3.39 -6.70 20.38
N VAL A 152 -4.09 -6.75 19.27
CA VAL A 152 -4.01 -5.78 18.16
C VAL A 152 -5.37 -5.14 17.95
N GLU A 153 -5.40 -3.84 17.72
CA GLU A 153 -6.59 -3.10 17.30
C GLU A 153 -6.24 -2.24 16.08
N CYS A 154 -7.14 -2.19 15.09
CA CYS A 154 -7.01 -1.43 13.86
C CYS A 154 -8.03 -0.31 13.84
N ILE A 155 -7.61 0.90 13.44
CA ILE A 155 -8.50 2.03 13.13
C ILE A 155 -8.22 2.56 11.72
N ASP A 156 -9.19 3.24 11.12
CA ASP A 156 -9.05 3.75 9.76
C ASP A 156 -7.96 4.83 9.69
N ALA A 157 -6.97 4.62 8.84
CA ALA A 157 -5.89 5.58 8.60
C ALA A 157 -6.24 6.64 7.53
N GLY A 158 -7.37 6.50 6.83
CA GLY A 158 -7.85 7.46 5.84
C GLY A 158 -6.95 7.67 4.63
N HIS A 159 -6.01 6.74 4.38
CA HIS A 159 -5.00 6.89 3.32
C HIS A 159 -5.38 6.15 2.03
N LEU A 160 -5.80 4.92 2.17
CA LEU A 160 -6.21 4.04 1.08
C LEU A 160 -7.41 3.21 1.55
N LEU A 161 -8.19 2.67 0.62
CA LEU A 161 -9.28 1.77 0.95
C LEU A 161 -8.77 0.60 1.82
N GLY A 162 -9.27 0.50 3.04
CA GLY A 162 -8.85 -0.50 4.02
C GLY A 162 -7.58 -0.17 4.81
N SER A 163 -6.92 0.96 4.57
CA SER A 163 -5.72 1.35 5.32
C SER A 163 -5.98 1.47 6.82
N ALA A 164 -5.03 1.06 7.63
CA ALA A 164 -5.16 1.04 9.07
C ALA A 164 -3.95 1.59 9.79
N SER A 165 -4.19 2.41 10.81
CA SER A 165 -3.27 2.54 11.93
C SER A 165 -3.53 1.42 12.93
N MET A 166 -2.49 0.86 13.51
CA MET A 166 -2.58 -0.34 14.34
C MET A 166 -1.94 -0.14 15.72
N THR A 167 -2.58 -0.64 16.77
CA THR A 167 -1.95 -0.77 18.08
C THR A 167 -1.49 -2.21 18.31
N VAL A 168 -0.38 -2.37 19.02
CA VAL A 168 0.02 -3.64 19.64
C VAL A 168 0.12 -3.42 21.14
N THR A 169 -0.73 -4.09 21.91
CA THR A 169 -0.79 -3.99 23.37
C THR A 169 -0.31 -5.27 24.02
N GLU A 170 0.63 -5.15 24.97
CA GLU A 170 1.08 -6.24 25.83
C GLU A 170 0.25 -6.25 27.11
N ASN A 171 -0.62 -7.25 27.28
CA ASN A 171 -1.61 -7.29 28.36
C ASN A 171 -1.04 -7.40 29.78
N GLY A 172 0.20 -7.90 29.95
CA GLY A 172 0.82 -8.05 31.27
C GLY A 172 1.37 -6.74 31.86
N GLU A 173 1.90 -5.87 30.99
CA GLU A 173 2.51 -4.59 31.38
C GLU A 173 1.68 -3.37 30.91
N THR A 174 0.56 -3.60 30.28
CA THR A 174 -0.32 -2.55 29.70
C THR A 174 0.43 -1.57 28.81
N ARG A 175 1.49 -2.03 28.12
CA ARG A 175 2.24 -1.20 27.18
C ARG A 175 1.64 -1.27 25.80
N THR A 176 1.38 -0.11 25.23
CA THR A 176 0.80 0.04 23.89
C THR A 176 1.74 0.78 22.95
N ILE A 177 1.99 0.18 21.78
CA ILE A 177 2.69 0.82 20.67
C ILE A 177 1.69 1.06 19.54
N VAL A 178 1.66 2.28 19.00
CA VAL A 178 0.92 2.63 17.79
C VAL A 178 1.86 2.61 16.60
N PHE A 179 1.43 2.00 15.52
CA PHE A 179 2.03 2.10 14.18
C PHE A 179 1.04 2.81 13.28
N SER A 180 1.42 3.98 12.77
CA SER A 180 0.49 4.80 11.98
C SER A 180 0.15 4.18 10.62
N GLY A 181 1.05 3.40 10.03
CA GLY A 181 1.07 3.22 8.59
C GLY A 181 1.18 4.58 7.91
N ASP A 182 0.68 4.70 6.69
CA ASP A 182 0.52 5.99 6.03
C ASP A 182 -0.82 6.62 6.44
N ILE A 183 -0.79 7.89 6.79
CA ILE A 183 -1.97 8.64 7.24
C ILE A 183 -2.51 9.46 6.08
N GLY A 184 -3.81 9.35 5.83
CA GLY A 184 -4.49 10.13 4.81
C GLY A 184 -4.79 11.55 5.22
N ASN A 185 -5.40 12.29 4.30
CA ASN A 185 -5.88 13.64 4.54
C ASN A 185 -7.37 13.61 4.90
N VAL A 186 -7.87 14.69 5.50
CA VAL A 186 -9.30 14.89 5.78
C VAL A 186 -10.06 15.33 4.52
N ASP A 187 -11.37 15.15 4.54
CA ASP A 187 -12.29 15.59 3.46
C ASP A 187 -11.94 15.00 2.07
N GLN A 188 -11.37 13.79 2.03
CA GLN A 188 -11.08 13.11 0.77
C GLN A 188 -12.34 12.42 0.23
N PRO A 189 -12.60 12.45 -1.09
CA PRO A 189 -13.69 11.68 -1.67
C PRO A 189 -13.42 10.17 -1.53
N ILE A 190 -14.47 9.36 -1.38
CA ILE A 190 -14.48 7.90 -1.41
C ILE A 190 -14.02 7.23 -0.11
N ILE A 191 -13.00 7.75 0.56
CA ILE A 191 -12.45 7.20 1.81
C ILE A 191 -12.88 8.05 3.00
N ARG A 192 -12.83 7.45 4.18
CA ARG A 192 -13.15 8.15 5.43
C ARG A 192 -11.96 8.96 5.90
N ASP A 193 -12.24 9.94 6.74
CA ASP A 193 -11.19 10.68 7.43
C ASP A 193 -10.40 9.76 8.38
N PRO A 194 -9.10 10.03 8.57
CA PRO A 194 -8.29 9.26 9.49
C PRO A 194 -8.78 9.36 10.92
N GLN A 195 -8.78 8.23 11.61
CA GLN A 195 -9.01 8.13 13.03
C GLN A 195 -7.69 8.14 13.79
N PHE A 196 -7.72 8.50 15.06
CA PHE A 196 -6.53 8.59 15.89
C PHE A 196 -6.72 7.85 17.22
N PHE A 197 -5.67 7.17 17.66
CA PHE A 197 -5.62 6.62 19.01
C PHE A 197 -5.38 7.76 20.00
N HIS A 198 -6.12 7.76 21.10
CA HIS A 198 -6.03 8.83 22.11
C HIS A 198 -4.88 8.63 23.11
N GLN A 199 -4.36 7.41 23.23
CA GLN A 199 -3.32 7.08 24.21
C GLN A 199 -2.43 5.96 23.70
N ALA A 200 -1.11 6.13 23.87
CA ALA A 200 -0.09 5.12 23.62
C ALA A 200 1.16 5.44 24.44
N ASP A 201 1.96 4.42 24.76
CA ASP A 201 3.27 4.60 25.39
C ASP A 201 4.34 4.96 24.34
N PHE A 202 4.20 4.39 23.14
CA PHE A 202 5.11 4.62 22.02
C PHE A 202 4.32 4.80 20.72
N VAL A 203 4.87 5.63 19.83
CA VAL A 203 4.30 5.87 18.50
C VAL A 203 5.40 5.73 17.46
N VAL A 204 5.16 4.88 16.47
CA VAL A 204 5.93 4.77 15.23
C VAL A 204 5.09 5.38 14.13
N MET A 205 5.52 6.51 13.59
CA MET A 205 4.71 7.34 12.71
C MET A 205 5.49 7.74 11.46
N GLU A 206 4.79 7.79 10.32
CA GLU A 206 5.34 8.35 9.10
C GLU A 206 5.71 9.83 9.26
N SER A 207 6.60 10.30 8.38
CA SER A 207 7.00 11.71 8.34
C SER A 207 7.30 12.19 6.92
N THR A 208 6.64 11.63 5.92
CA THR A 208 6.86 11.89 4.49
C THR A 208 6.74 13.37 4.15
N TYR A 209 5.74 14.03 4.69
CA TYR A 209 5.52 15.49 4.58
C TYR A 209 5.76 16.25 5.89
N GLY A 210 6.50 15.68 6.82
CA GLY A 210 6.71 16.25 8.16
C GLY A 210 7.40 17.60 8.20
N ASN A 211 8.00 18.04 7.10
CA ASN A 211 8.73 19.33 7.00
C ASN A 211 8.05 20.35 6.09
N ARG A 212 6.85 20.11 5.58
CA ARG A 212 6.15 21.01 4.64
C ARG A 212 4.64 20.84 4.70
N ASN A 213 3.92 21.89 4.32
CA ASN A 213 2.49 21.86 4.11
C ASN A 213 2.18 21.55 2.63
N HIS A 214 1.03 20.96 2.38
CA HIS A 214 0.46 20.89 1.04
C HIS A 214 0.00 22.28 0.58
N THR A 215 0.03 22.50 -0.73
CA THR A 215 -0.57 23.70 -1.32
C THR A 215 -2.10 23.61 -1.17
N GLU A 216 -2.73 24.67 -0.70
CA GLU A 216 -4.19 24.76 -0.69
C GLU A 216 -4.72 24.71 -2.12
N VAL A 217 -5.64 23.79 -2.40
CA VAL A 217 -6.36 23.70 -3.67
C VAL A 217 -7.82 24.05 -3.39
N TRP A 218 -8.26 25.15 -3.96
CA TRP A 218 -9.60 25.71 -3.71
C TRP A 218 -10.72 24.84 -4.31
N SER A 219 -10.48 24.21 -5.46
CA SER A 219 -11.42 23.28 -6.09
C SER A 219 -10.72 22.44 -7.15
N TYR A 220 -10.52 21.16 -6.87
CA TYR A 220 -10.00 20.20 -7.86
C TYR A 220 -10.96 20.02 -9.04
N THR A 221 -12.26 20.07 -8.78
CA THR A 221 -13.30 19.85 -9.79
C THR A 221 -13.32 20.96 -10.83
N ASP A 222 -13.27 22.23 -10.37
CA ASP A 222 -13.34 23.39 -11.26
C ASP A 222 -12.09 23.52 -12.14
N GLU A 223 -10.90 23.37 -11.53
CA GLU A 223 -9.64 23.42 -12.29
C GLU A 223 -9.56 22.29 -13.32
N LEU A 224 -9.92 21.08 -12.94
CA LEU A 224 -9.93 19.93 -13.84
C LEU A 224 -10.96 20.13 -14.97
N ALA A 225 -12.15 20.64 -14.66
CA ALA A 225 -13.18 20.92 -15.64
C ALA A 225 -12.72 21.97 -16.67
N GLN A 226 -12.07 23.05 -16.19
CA GLN A 226 -11.51 24.07 -17.07
C GLN A 226 -10.46 23.50 -18.02
N ILE A 227 -9.51 22.71 -17.52
CA ILE A 227 -8.46 22.10 -18.34
C ILE A 227 -9.07 21.18 -19.40
N ILE A 228 -10.07 20.37 -19.01
CA ILE A 228 -10.78 19.47 -19.93
C ILE A 228 -11.52 20.29 -21.00
N ASP A 229 -12.29 21.30 -20.61
CA ASP A 229 -13.10 22.11 -21.54
C ASP A 229 -12.23 22.83 -22.57
N GLU A 230 -11.15 23.49 -22.12
CA GLU A 230 -10.22 24.19 -23.01
C GLU A 230 -9.49 23.25 -23.96
N THR A 231 -9.11 22.06 -23.49
CA THR A 231 -8.33 21.11 -24.29
C THR A 231 -9.19 20.43 -25.33
N LEU A 232 -10.36 19.94 -24.93
CA LEU A 232 -11.29 19.28 -25.84
C LEU A 232 -11.90 20.28 -26.84
N GLY A 233 -12.17 21.52 -26.43
CA GLY A 233 -12.65 22.59 -27.30
C GLY A 233 -11.68 22.93 -28.43
N LYS A 234 -10.39 22.66 -28.24
CA LYS A 234 -9.34 22.78 -29.27
C LYS A 234 -9.13 21.49 -30.07
N GLY A 235 -9.92 20.44 -29.84
CA GLY A 235 -9.76 19.12 -30.48
C GLY A 235 -8.61 18.28 -29.93
N GLY A 236 -8.08 18.61 -28.74
CA GLY A 236 -7.02 17.88 -28.09
C GLY A 236 -7.52 16.72 -27.20
N ASN A 237 -6.59 16.02 -26.56
CA ASN A 237 -6.86 15.00 -25.56
C ASN A 237 -6.18 15.36 -24.23
N VAL A 238 -6.85 15.07 -23.11
CA VAL A 238 -6.26 15.19 -21.76
C VAL A 238 -5.73 13.83 -21.34
N VAL A 239 -4.45 13.76 -21.00
CA VAL A 239 -3.79 12.56 -20.47
C VAL A 239 -3.40 12.82 -19.03
N ILE A 240 -3.92 12.00 -18.11
CA ILE A 240 -3.68 12.15 -16.66
C ILE A 240 -2.92 10.93 -16.17
N PRO A 241 -1.60 11.03 -15.93
CA PRO A 241 -0.86 9.96 -15.27
C PRO A 241 -1.27 9.87 -13.79
N SER A 242 -1.66 8.69 -13.35
CA SER A 242 -2.07 8.45 -11.97
C SER A 242 -1.74 7.03 -11.52
N PHE A 243 -1.56 6.84 -10.22
CA PHE A 243 -1.44 5.51 -9.66
C PHE A 243 -2.74 4.72 -9.87
N ALA A 244 -2.59 3.42 -10.12
CA ALA A 244 -3.71 2.53 -10.45
C ALA A 244 -4.72 2.39 -9.30
N VAL A 245 -4.28 2.52 -8.07
CA VAL A 245 -5.09 2.39 -6.85
C VAL A 245 -5.06 3.72 -6.09
N GLY A 246 -6.20 4.17 -5.59
CA GLY A 246 -6.42 5.42 -4.89
C GLY A 246 -6.66 6.58 -5.87
N ARG A 247 -5.61 7.19 -6.42
CA ARG A 247 -5.71 8.40 -7.25
C ARG A 247 -6.57 8.23 -8.50
N THR A 248 -6.55 7.10 -9.17
CA THR A 248 -7.43 6.86 -10.33
C THR A 248 -8.90 6.89 -9.95
N GLN A 249 -9.28 6.29 -8.83
CA GLN A 249 -10.66 6.26 -8.34
C GLN A 249 -11.14 7.66 -7.93
N GLU A 250 -10.29 8.46 -7.28
CA GLU A 250 -10.59 9.87 -6.97
C GLU A 250 -10.82 10.70 -8.23
N LEU A 251 -9.96 10.54 -9.24
CA LEU A 251 -10.14 11.23 -10.52
C LEU A 251 -11.44 10.84 -11.21
N LEU A 252 -11.82 9.57 -11.19
CA LEU A 252 -13.10 9.11 -11.72
C LEU A 252 -14.28 9.73 -10.96
N TYR A 253 -14.17 9.92 -9.66
CA TYR A 253 -15.17 10.59 -8.85
C TYR A 253 -15.33 12.06 -9.26
N PHE A 254 -14.24 12.83 -9.39
CA PHE A 254 -14.28 14.22 -9.84
C PHE A 254 -14.79 14.33 -11.28
N ILE A 255 -14.37 13.46 -12.19
CA ILE A 255 -14.85 13.45 -13.58
C ILE A 255 -16.36 13.16 -13.63
N ARG A 256 -16.86 12.28 -12.76
CA ARG A 256 -18.30 12.05 -12.63
C ARG A 256 -19.02 13.33 -12.20
N GLN A 257 -18.56 14.04 -11.18
CA GLN A 257 -19.14 15.32 -10.78
C GLN A 257 -19.13 16.33 -11.92
N ILE A 258 -18.02 16.47 -12.63
CA ILE A 258 -17.88 17.37 -13.80
C ILE A 258 -18.94 17.06 -14.86
N LYS A 259 -19.23 15.79 -15.11
CA LYS A 259 -20.27 15.35 -16.06
C LYS A 259 -21.68 15.59 -15.54
N ASP A 260 -21.95 15.25 -14.29
CA ASP A 260 -23.28 15.39 -13.68
C ASP A 260 -23.68 16.88 -13.59
N GLU A 261 -22.73 17.78 -13.33
CA GLU A 261 -22.91 19.23 -13.26
C GLU A 261 -22.76 19.93 -14.62
N ASN A 262 -22.42 19.18 -15.69
CA ASN A 262 -22.19 19.72 -17.03
C ASN A 262 -21.18 20.87 -17.06
N LEU A 263 -20.07 20.77 -16.36
CA LEU A 263 -19.06 21.82 -16.27
C LEU A 263 -18.26 21.98 -17.57
N VAL A 264 -18.09 20.95 -18.37
CA VAL A 264 -17.45 20.98 -19.70
C VAL A 264 -18.51 21.33 -20.74
N LYS A 265 -18.40 22.50 -21.36
CA LYS A 265 -19.38 23.03 -22.32
C LYS A 265 -19.04 22.77 -23.78
N SER A 266 -17.74 22.74 -24.10
CA SER A 266 -17.26 22.57 -25.50
C SER A 266 -17.57 21.18 -26.05
N VAL A 267 -17.46 20.12 -25.21
CA VAL A 267 -17.75 18.73 -25.55
C VAL A 267 -18.48 18.04 -24.39
N PRO A 268 -19.78 18.30 -24.18
CA PRO A 268 -20.51 17.81 -22.98
C PRO A 268 -20.48 16.29 -22.80
N ASN A 269 -20.47 15.54 -23.89
CA ASN A 269 -20.47 14.07 -23.88
C ASN A 269 -19.09 13.48 -24.15
N PHE A 270 -18.03 14.03 -23.56
CA PHE A 270 -16.68 13.51 -23.73
C PHE A 270 -16.52 12.10 -23.14
N ASN A 271 -15.65 11.31 -23.77
CA ASN A 271 -15.33 9.96 -23.31
C ASN A 271 -14.18 9.97 -22.32
N VAL A 272 -14.19 9.00 -21.40
CA VAL A 272 -13.14 8.76 -20.40
C VAL A 272 -12.66 7.32 -20.54
N TYR A 273 -11.35 7.13 -20.59
CA TYR A 273 -10.73 5.83 -20.77
C TYR A 273 -9.79 5.56 -19.59
N VAL A 274 -9.91 4.41 -18.97
CA VAL A 274 -8.98 3.91 -17.94
C VAL A 274 -8.16 2.80 -18.59
N ASP A 275 -6.92 3.13 -18.95
CA ASP A 275 -6.00 2.21 -19.65
C ASP A 275 -5.07 1.51 -18.63
N SER A 276 -5.68 0.79 -17.68
CA SER A 276 -4.97 0.00 -16.66
C SER A 276 -5.85 -1.17 -16.20
N PRO A 277 -5.43 -2.43 -16.43
CA PRO A 277 -6.11 -3.60 -15.88
C PRO A 277 -6.18 -3.57 -14.36
N LEU A 278 -5.09 -3.17 -13.68
CA LEU A 278 -5.04 -3.05 -12.22
C LEU A 278 -6.04 -1.99 -11.71
N SER A 279 -6.12 -0.81 -12.35
CA SER A 279 -7.09 0.21 -11.97
C SER A 279 -8.53 -0.28 -12.12
N LYS A 280 -8.83 -1.02 -13.18
CA LYS A 280 -10.15 -1.61 -13.39
C LYS A 280 -10.49 -2.61 -12.29
N ALA A 281 -9.55 -3.50 -11.94
CA ALA A 281 -9.73 -4.46 -10.86
C ALA A 281 -9.95 -3.75 -9.51
N ALA A 282 -9.13 -2.76 -9.17
CA ALA A 282 -9.25 -1.98 -7.93
C ALA A 282 -10.57 -1.21 -7.84
N THR A 283 -11.11 -0.73 -8.97
CA THR A 283 -12.39 0.01 -8.98
C THR A 283 -13.61 -0.91 -8.74
N THR A 284 -13.44 -2.23 -8.81
CA THR A 284 -14.52 -3.21 -8.52
C THR A 284 -14.55 -3.68 -7.07
N ILE A 285 -13.54 -3.41 -6.27
CA ILE A 285 -13.46 -3.67 -4.82
C ILE A 285 -14.27 -2.61 -4.07
#